data_b727c1fc04a5a3075a14e45fb3f174e3
#
_entry.id   b727c1fc04a5a3075a14e45fb3f174e3
#
_cell.length_a   1.000
_cell.length_b   1.000
_cell.length_c   1.000
_cell.angle_alpha   90.00
_cell.angle_beta   90.00
_cell.angle_gamma   90.00
#
_symmetry.space_group_name_H-M   'P 1'
#
loop_
_entity.id
_entity.type
_entity.pdbx_description
1 polymer ?
#
loop_
_entity_poly.entity_id
_entity_poly.type
_entity_poly.pdbx_seq_one_letter_code
_entity_poly.pdbx_strand_id
1 'polypeptide(L)'
;LLALSPDALCRAVEAAAGGAVAARFGRLSCVTPALGFPLVLQQAERLVAPRVALVGDAAHVIHPLAGQGMNLGLRDVAELGQVMAERETMRDHGDLRLLRRYERARREDLLSLTAATDGLHTLFALPGALPRMVRNAGMRVVGLTPFIKRLLVRHALG
;
A
#
# COMPACT_ATOMS: atom_id res chain seq x y z
N LEU A 1 -18.49 15.10 -0.08
CA LEU A 1 -17.54 16.08 -0.62
C LEU A 1 -17.74 16.29 -2.13
N LEU A 2 -17.91 15.24 -2.93
CA LEU A 2 -18.08 15.32 -4.39
C LEU A 2 -19.32 16.10 -4.85
N ALA A 3 -20.34 16.19 -3.99
CA ALA A 3 -21.57 16.97 -4.26
C ALA A 3 -21.46 18.45 -3.86
N LEU A 4 -20.34 18.87 -3.30
CA LEU A 4 -20.13 20.26 -2.89
C LEU A 4 -19.70 21.11 -4.11
N SER A 5 -20.12 22.38 -4.09
CA SER A 5 -19.55 23.36 -5.03
C SER A 5 -18.04 23.55 -4.77
N PRO A 6 -17.25 23.97 -5.75
CA PRO A 6 -15.81 24.18 -5.59
C PRO A 6 -15.45 25.01 -4.35
N ASP A 7 -16.15 26.12 -4.12
CA ASP A 7 -15.91 26.97 -2.96
C ASP A 7 -16.31 26.31 -1.63
N ALA A 8 -17.39 25.53 -1.62
CA ALA A 8 -17.82 24.81 -0.43
C ALA A 8 -16.83 23.68 -0.11
N LEU A 9 -16.27 23.02 -1.13
CA LEU A 9 -15.23 22.00 -0.96
C LEU A 9 -13.95 22.61 -0.37
N CYS A 10 -13.48 23.74 -0.91
CA CYS A 10 -12.32 24.45 -0.38
C CYS A 10 -12.51 24.83 1.10
N ARG A 11 -13.66 25.41 1.45
CA ARG A 11 -13.98 25.72 2.85
C ARG A 11 -14.02 24.50 3.75
N ALA A 12 -14.57 23.39 3.28
CA ALA A 12 -14.61 22.13 4.05
C ALA A 12 -13.20 21.56 4.30
N VAL A 13 -12.32 21.63 3.29
CA VAL A 13 -10.92 21.20 3.42
C VAL A 13 -10.15 22.14 4.36
N GLU A 14 -10.30 23.45 4.23
CA GLU A 14 -9.67 24.44 5.13
C GLU A 14 -10.10 24.23 6.59
N ALA A 15 -11.39 23.97 6.82
CA ALA A 15 -11.93 23.70 8.16
C ALA A 15 -11.36 22.40 8.74
N ALA A 16 -11.27 21.34 7.95
CA ALA A 16 -10.72 20.05 8.38
C ALA A 16 -9.20 20.11 8.65
N ALA A 17 -8.48 20.92 7.88
CA ALA A 17 -7.03 21.08 8.02
C ALA A 17 -6.64 21.98 9.22
N GLY A 18 -7.59 22.72 9.77
CA GLY A 18 -7.37 23.65 10.89
C GLY A 18 -6.72 24.97 10.49
N GLY A 19 -6.85 25.98 11.36
CA GLY A 19 -6.41 27.34 11.08
C GLY A 19 -4.91 27.52 10.78
N ALA A 20 -4.06 26.60 11.24
CA ALA A 20 -2.62 26.65 10.98
C ALA A 20 -2.26 26.47 9.50
N VAL A 21 -3.06 25.70 8.74
CA VAL A 21 -2.85 25.49 7.30
C VAL A 21 -3.24 26.74 6.52
N ALA A 22 -4.39 27.32 6.83
CA ALA A 22 -4.84 28.58 6.21
C ALA A 22 -3.87 29.74 6.48
N ALA A 23 -3.32 29.80 7.70
CA ALA A 23 -2.32 30.82 8.07
C ALA A 23 -1.00 30.66 7.32
N ARG A 24 -0.60 29.44 6.96
CA ARG A 24 0.67 29.16 6.30
C ARG A 24 0.61 29.19 4.77
N PHE A 25 -0.48 28.72 4.19
CA PHE A 25 -0.62 28.52 2.74
C PHE A 25 -1.66 29.45 2.10
N GLY A 26 -2.40 30.22 2.89
CA GLY A 26 -3.47 31.09 2.41
C GLY A 26 -4.77 30.31 2.12
N ARG A 27 -5.67 30.95 1.37
CA ARG A 27 -6.96 30.37 0.99
C ARG A 27 -6.80 29.39 -0.16
N LEU A 28 -7.55 28.30 -0.11
CA LEU A 28 -7.60 27.32 -1.18
C LEU A 28 -8.54 27.77 -2.30
N SER A 29 -8.19 27.43 -3.53
CA SER A 29 -9.06 27.54 -4.71
C SER A 29 -9.02 26.26 -5.52
N CYS A 30 -10.17 25.80 -5.99
CA CYS A 30 -10.21 24.63 -6.88
C CYS A 30 -9.77 25.04 -8.29
N VAL A 31 -8.72 24.40 -8.79
CA VAL A 31 -8.21 24.58 -10.14
C VAL A 31 -8.91 23.64 -11.13
N THR A 32 -9.32 22.45 -10.65
CA THR A 32 -10.03 21.44 -11.44
C THR A 32 -11.22 20.91 -10.63
N PRO A 33 -12.26 20.36 -11.28
CA PRO A 33 -13.34 19.68 -10.58
C PRO A 33 -12.82 18.55 -9.68
N ALA A 34 -13.47 18.35 -8.53
CA ALA A 34 -13.17 17.23 -7.65
C ALA A 34 -13.57 15.91 -8.33
N LEU A 35 -12.65 14.96 -8.34
CA LEU A 35 -12.87 13.62 -8.85
C LEU A 35 -12.81 12.61 -7.69
N GLY A 36 -13.68 11.62 -7.72
CA GLY A 36 -13.67 10.51 -6.76
C GLY A 36 -13.27 9.22 -7.45
N PHE A 37 -12.31 8.53 -6.87
CA PHE A 37 -11.91 7.20 -7.33
C PHE A 37 -12.30 6.18 -6.27
N PRO A 38 -13.02 5.09 -6.64
CA PRO A 38 -13.30 4.04 -5.68
C PRO A 38 -11.99 3.38 -5.23
N LEU A 39 -11.84 3.24 -3.92
CA LEU A 39 -10.73 2.48 -3.35
C LEU A 39 -11.12 1.01 -3.41
N VAL A 40 -10.56 0.29 -4.37
CA VAL A 40 -10.84 -1.13 -4.58
C VAL A 40 -9.61 -1.93 -4.19
N LEU A 41 -9.81 -2.94 -3.35
CA LEU A 41 -8.81 -3.98 -3.12
C LEU A 41 -9.01 -5.06 -4.19
N GLN A 42 -8.03 -5.27 -5.05
CA GLN A 42 -8.06 -6.29 -6.07
C GLN A 42 -6.76 -7.09 -6.06
N GLN A 43 -6.89 -8.39 -6.24
CA GLN A 43 -5.75 -9.28 -6.38
C GLN A 43 -6.07 -10.32 -7.45
N ALA A 44 -5.14 -10.51 -8.38
CA ALA A 44 -5.26 -11.56 -9.38
C ALA A 44 -5.18 -12.94 -8.72
N GLU A 45 -6.05 -13.85 -9.09
CA GLU A 45 -6.05 -15.23 -8.60
C GLU A 45 -4.73 -15.95 -8.92
N ARG A 46 -4.16 -15.62 -10.08
CA ARG A 46 -2.86 -16.13 -10.54
C ARG A 46 -2.03 -14.97 -11.06
N LEU A 47 -0.79 -14.91 -10.62
CA LEU A 47 0.15 -13.90 -11.07
C LEU A 47 0.84 -14.30 -12.38
N VAL A 48 0.81 -15.59 -12.73
CA VAL A 48 1.52 -16.10 -13.90
C VAL A 48 0.67 -17.06 -14.73
N ALA A 49 0.94 -17.03 -16.04
CA ALA A 49 0.49 -18.02 -17.03
C ALA A 49 1.69 -18.34 -17.95
N PRO A 50 1.59 -19.35 -18.85
CA PRO A 50 2.65 -19.59 -19.81
C PRO A 50 3.00 -18.30 -20.59
N ARG A 51 4.26 -17.85 -20.50
CA ARG A 51 4.81 -16.63 -21.12
C ARG A 51 4.19 -15.32 -20.64
N VAL A 52 3.47 -15.32 -19.51
CA VAL A 52 2.83 -14.12 -18.94
C VAL A 52 3.16 -14.04 -17.46
N ALA A 53 3.57 -12.86 -16.99
CA ALA A 53 3.64 -12.50 -15.60
C ALA A 53 2.96 -11.14 -15.37
N LEU A 54 2.11 -11.05 -14.36
CA LEU A 54 1.47 -9.81 -13.92
C LEU A 54 2.35 -9.13 -12.88
N VAL A 55 2.47 -7.80 -12.98
CA VAL A 55 3.24 -6.97 -12.05
C VAL A 55 2.47 -5.69 -11.72
N GLY A 56 2.70 -5.12 -10.54
CA GLY A 56 2.06 -3.89 -10.11
C GLY A 56 0.53 -3.99 -10.06
N ASP A 57 -0.17 -2.95 -10.47
CA ASP A 57 -1.62 -2.85 -10.39
C ASP A 57 -2.35 -3.93 -11.22
N ALA A 58 -1.72 -4.49 -12.24
CA ALA A 58 -2.25 -5.63 -12.98
C ALA A 58 -2.28 -6.92 -12.14
N ALA A 59 -1.39 -7.05 -11.18
CA ALA A 59 -1.30 -8.17 -10.26
C ALA A 59 -2.13 -7.95 -8.99
N HIS A 60 -2.09 -6.73 -8.46
CA HIS A 60 -2.72 -6.39 -7.19
C HIS A 60 -2.91 -4.87 -7.04
N VAL A 61 -4.10 -4.48 -6.63
CA VAL A 61 -4.41 -3.12 -6.20
C VAL A 61 -4.63 -3.18 -4.69
N ILE A 62 -3.75 -2.56 -3.92
CA ILE A 62 -3.86 -2.50 -2.45
C ILE A 62 -4.46 -1.17 -2.00
N HIS A 63 -4.99 -1.15 -0.78
CA HIS A 63 -5.56 0.07 -0.22
C HIS A 63 -4.48 1.16 -0.08
N PRO A 64 -4.73 2.40 -0.55
CA PRO A 64 -3.72 3.47 -0.61
C PRO A 64 -3.31 4.03 0.75
N LEU A 65 -3.86 3.53 1.86
CA LEU A 65 -3.55 3.98 3.23
C LEU A 65 -2.05 4.05 3.55
N ALA A 66 -1.24 3.23 2.90
CA ALA A 66 0.20 3.19 3.15
C ALA A 66 1.04 3.86 2.03
N GLY A 67 0.42 4.33 0.94
CA GLY A 67 1.15 4.86 -0.22
C GLY A 67 2.10 3.84 -0.89
N GLN A 68 1.91 2.54 -0.64
CA GLN A 68 2.87 1.48 -0.98
C GLN A 68 2.61 0.80 -2.33
N GLY A 69 1.56 1.19 -3.08
CA GLY A 69 1.24 0.54 -4.36
C GLY A 69 2.40 0.54 -5.34
N MET A 70 3.03 1.69 -5.54
CA MET A 70 4.21 1.79 -6.41
C MET A 70 5.41 0.98 -5.90
N ASN A 71 5.69 1.01 -4.59
CA ASN A 71 6.78 0.25 -3.99
C ASN A 71 6.56 -1.26 -4.16
N LEU A 72 5.31 -1.70 -4.04
CA LEU A 72 4.94 -3.10 -4.25
C LEU A 72 5.16 -3.52 -5.70
N GLY A 73 4.77 -2.70 -6.66
CA GLY A 73 5.05 -2.93 -8.07
C GLY A 73 6.54 -2.95 -8.41
N LEU A 74 7.34 -2.09 -7.79
CA LEU A 74 8.81 -2.11 -7.95
C LEU A 74 9.42 -3.40 -7.38
N ARG A 75 8.91 -3.91 -6.27
CA ARG A 75 9.32 -5.21 -5.72
C ARG A 75 8.95 -6.37 -6.65
N ASP A 76 7.80 -6.30 -7.32
CA ASP A 76 7.40 -7.30 -8.32
C ASP A 76 8.43 -7.34 -9.45
N VAL A 77 8.82 -6.18 -9.96
CA VAL A 77 9.82 -6.07 -11.04
C VAL A 77 11.20 -6.59 -10.58
N ALA A 78 11.62 -6.23 -9.37
CA ALA A 78 12.90 -6.70 -8.81
C ALA A 78 12.91 -8.22 -8.66
N GLU A 79 11.86 -8.81 -8.06
CA GLU A 79 11.74 -10.26 -7.88
C GLU A 79 11.67 -11.01 -9.21
N LEU A 80 10.87 -10.52 -10.15
CA LEU A 80 10.81 -11.11 -11.49
C LEU A 80 12.17 -11.03 -12.18
N GLY A 81 12.88 -9.90 -12.05
CA GLY A 81 14.22 -9.70 -12.58
C GLY A 81 15.23 -10.70 -11.98
N GLN A 82 15.17 -10.92 -10.67
CA GLN A 82 16.03 -11.90 -10.00
C GLN A 82 15.74 -13.33 -10.49
N VAL A 83 14.48 -13.72 -10.54
CA VAL A 83 14.08 -15.06 -11.04
C VAL A 83 14.55 -15.26 -12.48
N MET A 84 14.49 -14.22 -13.32
CA MET A 84 14.99 -14.28 -14.71
C MET A 84 16.51 -14.38 -14.77
N ALA A 85 17.24 -13.68 -13.89
CA ALA A 85 18.69 -13.72 -13.84
C ALA A 85 19.23 -15.08 -13.33
N GLU A 86 18.52 -15.68 -12.37
CA GLU A 86 18.88 -16.97 -11.76
C GLU A 86 18.38 -18.19 -12.54
N ARG A 87 17.77 -17.98 -13.72
CA ARG A 87 17.29 -19.09 -14.52
C ARG A 87 18.41 -19.99 -15.04
N GLU A 88 18.14 -21.24 -15.19
CA GLU A 88 19.03 -22.20 -15.86
C GLU A 88 19.26 -21.79 -17.32
N THR A 89 20.48 -21.79 -17.80
CA THR A 89 20.92 -21.21 -19.08
C THR A 89 20.08 -21.65 -20.29
N MET A 90 19.60 -22.89 -20.32
CA MET A 90 18.80 -23.44 -21.41
C MET A 90 17.27 -23.34 -21.19
N ARG A 91 16.84 -22.78 -20.08
CA ARG A 91 15.42 -22.65 -19.79
C ARG A 91 14.80 -21.43 -20.48
N ASP A 92 13.66 -21.63 -21.14
CA ASP A 92 12.87 -20.54 -21.72
C ASP A 92 12.41 -19.55 -20.62
N HIS A 93 12.53 -18.25 -20.84
CA HIS A 93 12.03 -17.20 -19.96
C HIS A 93 10.52 -17.32 -19.69
N GLY A 94 9.76 -17.83 -20.65
CA GLY A 94 8.32 -18.03 -20.54
C GLY A 94 7.91 -19.36 -19.90
N ASP A 95 8.88 -20.18 -19.44
CA ASP A 95 8.57 -21.46 -18.77
C ASP A 95 7.73 -21.19 -17.50
N LEU A 96 6.56 -21.82 -17.44
CA LEU A 96 5.66 -21.65 -16.30
C LEU A 96 6.28 -22.08 -14.96
N ARG A 97 7.19 -23.07 -14.96
CA ARG A 97 7.87 -23.50 -13.72
C ARG A 97 8.81 -22.40 -13.21
N LEU A 98 9.48 -21.68 -14.13
CA LEU A 98 10.30 -20.52 -13.79
C LEU A 98 9.43 -19.39 -13.23
N LEU A 99 8.38 -19.02 -13.96
CA LEU A 99 7.48 -17.93 -13.56
C LEU A 99 6.77 -18.22 -12.22
N ARG A 100 6.48 -19.47 -11.90
CA ARG A 100 5.94 -19.87 -10.59
C ARG A 100 6.90 -19.63 -9.42
N ARG A 101 8.22 -19.47 -9.64
CA ARG A 101 9.15 -19.05 -8.57
C ARG A 101 8.81 -17.63 -8.15
N TYR A 102 8.65 -16.74 -9.12
CA TYR A 102 8.18 -15.36 -8.90
C TYR A 102 6.81 -15.34 -8.20
N GLU A 103 5.82 -16.07 -8.70
CA GLU A 103 4.48 -16.11 -8.10
C GLU A 103 4.51 -16.54 -6.63
N ARG A 104 5.31 -17.56 -6.27
CA ARG A 104 5.43 -18.00 -4.86
C ARG A 104 6.02 -16.95 -3.97
N ALA A 105 7.15 -16.37 -4.37
CA ALA A 105 7.81 -15.29 -3.60
C ALA A 105 6.88 -14.11 -3.37
N ARG A 106 6.16 -13.69 -4.41
CA ARG A 106 5.23 -12.56 -4.30
C ARG A 106 3.99 -12.86 -3.47
N ARG A 107 3.46 -14.09 -3.51
CA ARG A 107 2.31 -14.47 -2.67
C ARG A 107 2.63 -14.39 -1.18
N GLU A 108 3.79 -14.83 -0.76
CA GLU A 108 4.21 -14.76 0.65
C GLU A 108 4.29 -13.30 1.12
N ASP A 109 4.91 -12.43 0.34
CA ASP A 109 4.99 -11.00 0.62
C ASP A 109 3.60 -10.33 0.69
N LEU A 110 2.75 -10.59 -0.29
CA LEU A 110 1.41 -10.04 -0.37
C LEU A 110 0.53 -10.49 0.80
N LEU A 111 0.57 -11.76 1.16
CA LEU A 111 -0.17 -12.29 2.30
C LEU A 111 0.27 -11.64 3.60
N SER A 112 1.58 -11.49 3.81
CA SER A 112 2.11 -10.86 5.02
C SER A 112 1.72 -9.37 5.11
N LEU A 113 1.80 -8.65 4.00
CA LEU A 113 1.41 -7.24 3.94
C LEU A 113 -0.10 -7.05 4.14
N THR A 114 -0.91 -7.86 3.47
CA THR A 114 -2.38 -7.80 3.60
C THR A 114 -2.80 -8.12 5.03
N ALA A 115 -2.26 -9.19 5.63
CA ALA A 115 -2.57 -9.55 7.01
C ALA A 115 -2.16 -8.46 8.01
N ALA A 116 -0.99 -7.83 7.80
CA ALA A 116 -0.54 -6.72 8.64
C ALA A 116 -1.46 -5.49 8.49
N THR A 117 -1.83 -5.13 7.25
CA THR A 117 -2.68 -3.97 6.97
C THR A 117 -4.10 -4.18 7.50
N ASP A 118 -4.70 -5.35 7.25
CA ASP A 118 -6.04 -5.69 7.73
C ASP A 118 -6.08 -5.81 9.25
N GLY A 119 -5.04 -6.39 9.84
CA GLY A 119 -4.89 -6.49 11.30
C GLY A 119 -4.83 -5.10 11.95
N LEU A 120 -4.03 -4.20 11.39
CA LEU A 120 -3.96 -2.81 11.85
C LEU A 120 -5.30 -2.10 11.63
N HIS A 121 -5.87 -2.18 10.44
CA HIS A 121 -7.16 -1.55 10.15
C HIS A 121 -8.24 -2.02 11.14
N THR A 122 -8.36 -3.32 11.36
CA THR A 122 -9.31 -3.90 12.31
C THR A 122 -9.05 -3.40 13.73
N LEU A 123 -7.78 -3.41 14.19
CA LEU A 123 -7.42 -2.93 15.51
C LEU A 123 -7.77 -1.45 15.70
N PHE A 124 -7.60 -0.63 14.66
CA PHE A 124 -7.91 0.81 14.72
C PHE A 124 -9.41 1.10 14.58
N ALA A 125 -10.16 0.25 13.89
CA ALA A 125 -11.62 0.38 13.75
C ALA A 125 -12.39 -0.07 14.97
N LEU A 126 -11.86 -0.98 15.79
CA LEU A 126 -12.54 -1.52 16.97
C LEU A 126 -12.77 -0.45 18.04
N PRO A 127 -14.03 -0.18 18.45
CA PRO A 127 -14.35 0.70 19.58
C PRO A 127 -14.04 0.03 20.91
N GLY A 128 -13.81 0.83 21.95
CA GLY A 128 -13.67 0.35 23.31
C GLY A 128 -12.32 0.65 23.98
N ALA A 129 -12.26 0.40 25.29
CA ALA A 129 -11.08 0.69 26.11
C ALA A 129 -9.93 -0.28 25.85
N LEU A 130 -10.23 -1.56 25.68
CA LEU A 130 -9.22 -2.60 25.46
C LEU A 130 -8.45 -2.43 24.14
N PRO A 131 -9.10 -2.27 22.97
CA PRO A 131 -8.39 -1.96 21.74
C PRO A 131 -7.57 -0.67 21.81
N ARG A 132 -8.06 0.36 22.51
CA ARG A 132 -7.32 1.61 22.75
C ARG A 132 -6.06 1.37 23.56
N MET A 133 -6.11 0.55 24.61
CA MET A 133 -4.93 0.19 25.39
C MET A 133 -3.90 -0.57 24.54
N VAL A 134 -4.34 -1.54 23.75
CA VAL A 134 -3.45 -2.32 22.87
C VAL A 134 -2.77 -1.41 21.82
N ARG A 135 -3.52 -0.51 21.17
CA ARG A 135 -2.96 0.49 20.25
C ARG A 135 -1.90 1.36 20.92
N ASN A 136 -2.22 1.92 22.09
CA ASN A 136 -1.33 2.81 22.80
C ASN A 136 -0.06 2.08 23.28
N ALA A 137 -0.20 0.85 23.77
CA ALA A 137 0.92 0.02 24.16
C ALA A 137 1.81 -0.34 22.96
N GLY A 138 1.20 -0.77 21.84
CA GLY A 138 1.92 -1.07 20.61
C GLY A 138 2.70 0.14 20.07
N MET A 139 2.06 1.30 20.01
CA MET A 139 2.71 2.55 19.58
C MET A 139 3.86 2.96 20.49
N ARG A 140 3.71 2.78 21.81
CA ARG A 140 4.80 3.03 22.77
C ARG A 140 5.98 2.08 22.55
N VAL A 141 5.73 0.79 22.39
CA VAL A 141 6.78 -0.22 22.12
C VAL A 141 7.54 0.13 20.85
N VAL A 142 6.84 0.42 19.75
CA VAL A 142 7.47 0.84 18.49
C VAL A 142 8.25 2.15 18.67
N GLY A 143 7.69 3.13 19.38
CA GLY A 143 8.34 4.42 19.63
C GLY A 143 9.62 4.31 20.48
N LEU A 144 9.62 3.41 21.47
CA LEU A 144 10.74 3.22 22.41
C LEU A 144 11.79 2.22 21.91
N THR A 145 11.52 1.46 20.86
CA THR A 145 12.41 0.40 20.38
C THR A 145 12.99 0.78 19.00
N PRO A 146 14.19 1.40 18.94
CA PRO A 146 14.80 1.83 17.67
C PRO A 146 15.02 0.70 16.67
N PHE A 147 15.20 -0.53 17.16
CA PHE A 147 15.37 -1.71 16.32
C PHE A 147 14.07 -2.05 15.57
N ILE A 148 12.93 -2.10 16.28
CA ILE A 148 11.61 -2.36 15.67
C ILE A 148 11.29 -1.25 14.66
N LYS A 149 11.52 0.01 15.01
CA LYS A 149 11.33 1.15 14.12
C LYS A 149 12.16 1.00 12.82
N ARG A 150 13.45 0.66 12.94
CA ARG A 150 14.32 0.44 11.77
C ARG A 150 13.85 -0.75 10.93
N LEU A 151 13.41 -1.85 11.54
CA LEU A 151 12.87 -3.00 10.85
C LEU A 151 11.62 -2.65 10.03
N LEU A 152 10.67 -1.93 10.65
CA LEU A 152 9.46 -1.46 9.98
C LEU A 152 9.77 -0.49 8.84
N VAL A 153 10.68 0.46 9.06
CA VAL A 153 11.10 1.40 8.01
C VAL A 153 11.79 0.68 6.85
N ARG A 154 12.69 -0.27 7.14
CA ARG A 154 13.32 -1.07 6.08
C ARG A 154 12.29 -1.87 5.29
N HIS A 155 11.30 -2.48 5.97
CA HIS A 155 10.25 -3.23 5.29
C HIS A 155 9.32 -2.33 4.46
N ALA A 156 9.10 -1.09 4.87
CA ALA A 156 8.31 -0.12 4.14
C ALA A 156 9.05 0.49 2.93
N LEU A 157 10.37 0.61 3.02
CA LEU A 157 11.19 1.19 1.94
C LEU A 157 11.64 0.14 0.89
N GLY A 158 11.61 -1.14 1.22
CA GLY A 158 12.01 -2.24 0.32
C GLY A 158 13.35 -2.81 0.66
#